data_8b2e601a5bcbbed8520e4b8cc5c48a84
#
_entry.id   8b2e601a5bcbbed8520e4b8cc5c48a84
#
_cell.length_a   1.000
_cell.length_b   1.000
_cell.length_c   1.000
_cell.angle_alpha   90.00
_cell.angle_beta   90.00
_cell.angle_gamma   90.00
#
_symmetry.space_group_name_H-M   'P 1'
#
loop_
_entity.id
_entity.type
_entity.pdbx_description
1 polymer ?
#
loop_
_entity_poly.entity_id
_entity_poly.type
_entity_poly.pdbx_seq_one_letter_code
_entity_poly.pdbx_strand_id
1 'polypeptide(L)'
;MTKKGAAIPAYVLKTAAHNPFTSPFVFWVKGWGIANMLNRLTSSLDFQGQALSLRSERQRLIAGNIANADTPGYVARDMDFNAALQQATGQMQGAPALAASQPGHIGGGTAAAAQANLVYSTPSQTNLDRNTVDMDRERASFADNTVKYEATLRFIGANVKTTLSAITGQ
;
A
#
# COMPACT_ATOMS: atom_id res chain seq x y z
N MET A 1 12.07 27.03 -27.99
CA MET A 1 11.59 27.92 -26.89
C MET A 1 12.47 27.68 -25.67
N THR A 2 13.47 28.51 -25.49
CA THR A 2 14.48 28.42 -24.42
C THR A 2 13.94 29.10 -23.17
N LYS A 3 13.77 28.33 -22.06
CA LYS A 3 13.45 28.91 -20.74
C LYS A 3 14.67 29.64 -20.20
N LYS A 4 14.57 30.97 -20.11
CA LYS A 4 15.53 31.81 -19.39
C LYS A 4 15.51 31.47 -17.91
N GLY A 5 16.65 30.99 -17.39
CA GLY A 5 16.88 30.84 -15.95
C GLY A 5 16.86 32.23 -15.30
N ALA A 6 16.07 32.37 -14.24
CA ALA A 6 16.02 33.58 -13.44
C ALA A 6 17.38 33.80 -12.75
N ALA A 7 18.09 34.85 -13.13
CA ALA A 7 19.34 35.26 -12.48
C ALA A 7 19.04 35.78 -11.07
N ILE A 8 19.70 35.27 -10.06
CA ILE A 8 19.64 35.76 -8.67
C ILE A 8 20.26 37.14 -8.63
N PRO A 9 19.57 38.19 -8.15
CA PRO A 9 20.10 39.53 -8.13
C PRO A 9 21.33 39.65 -7.22
N ALA A 10 22.35 40.37 -7.69
CA ALA A 10 23.69 40.44 -7.07
C ALA A 10 23.73 41.03 -5.63
N TYR A 11 22.65 41.69 -5.17
CA TYR A 11 22.59 42.21 -3.78
C TYR A 11 22.34 41.10 -2.74
N VAL A 12 21.82 39.91 -3.14
CA VAL A 12 21.62 38.78 -2.23
C VAL A 12 22.94 38.11 -1.82
N LEU A 13 23.97 38.29 -2.64
CA LEU A 13 25.30 37.70 -2.38
C LEU A 13 26.16 38.50 -1.40
N LYS A 14 25.86 39.79 -1.15
CA LYS A 14 26.68 40.66 -0.29
C LYS A 14 26.37 40.59 1.20
N THR A 15 25.20 40.11 1.59
CA THR A 15 24.79 40.03 3.01
C THR A 15 25.08 38.70 3.68
N ALA A 16 25.56 37.68 2.93
CA ALA A 16 25.83 36.35 3.46
C ALA A 16 27.21 36.17 4.13
N ALA A 17 28.04 37.23 4.19
CA ALA A 17 29.48 37.08 4.54
C ALA A 17 29.79 37.26 6.04
N HIS A 18 28.83 37.52 6.95
CA HIS A 18 29.23 37.90 8.31
C HIS A 18 28.57 37.19 9.49
N ASN A 19 27.76 36.15 9.28
CA ASN A 19 27.31 35.32 10.42
C ASN A 19 26.92 33.88 10.00
N PRO A 20 27.73 32.87 10.29
CA PRO A 20 27.48 31.50 9.89
C PRO A 20 26.25 30.86 10.59
N PHE A 21 25.72 31.51 11.62
CA PHE A 21 24.55 31.05 12.40
C PHE A 21 23.21 31.60 11.93
N THR A 22 23.18 32.58 11.02
CA THR A 22 21.94 33.25 10.60
C THR A 22 21.68 33.21 9.10
N SER A 23 22.40 32.39 8.32
CA SER A 23 22.12 32.30 6.90
C SER A 23 20.76 31.58 6.69
N PRO A 24 19.83 32.18 5.93
CA PRO A 24 18.54 31.53 5.60
C PRO A 24 18.70 30.22 4.88
N PHE A 25 19.88 30.00 4.29
CA PHE A 25 20.25 28.76 3.63
C PHE A 25 20.40 27.57 4.60
N VAL A 26 20.95 27.80 5.81
CA VAL A 26 21.10 26.73 6.83
C VAL A 26 19.74 26.34 7.40
N PHE A 27 18.82 27.28 7.54
CA PHE A 27 17.46 27.01 8.00
C PHE A 27 16.66 26.21 6.95
N TRP A 28 16.86 26.52 5.66
CA TRP A 28 16.21 25.85 4.53
C TRP A 28 16.67 24.40 4.38
N VAL A 29 17.98 24.14 4.52
CA VAL A 29 18.57 22.78 4.45
C VAL A 29 18.10 21.91 5.62
N LYS A 30 18.01 22.47 6.84
CA LYS A 30 17.49 21.73 8.01
C LYS A 30 16.00 21.39 7.88
N GLY A 31 15.18 22.29 7.35
CA GLY A 31 13.77 22.03 7.11
C GLY A 31 13.51 20.94 6.07
N TRP A 32 14.34 20.86 5.04
CA TRP A 32 14.22 19.85 3.98
C TRP A 32 14.59 18.44 4.45
N GLY A 33 15.57 18.34 5.35
CA GLY A 33 15.98 17.05 5.94
C GLY A 33 14.87 16.45 6.81
N ILE A 34 14.23 17.25 7.65
CA ILE A 34 13.15 16.78 8.54
C ILE A 34 11.90 16.40 7.73
N ALA A 35 11.51 17.20 6.74
CA ALA A 35 10.37 16.88 5.88
C ALA A 35 10.55 15.55 5.13
N ASN A 36 11.76 15.29 4.62
CA ASN A 36 12.08 14.03 3.96
C ASN A 36 12.07 12.82 4.92
N MET A 37 12.51 13.00 6.15
CA MET A 37 12.42 11.94 7.17
C MET A 37 10.97 11.62 7.52
N LEU A 38 10.15 12.63 7.76
CA LEU A 38 8.73 12.45 8.05
C LEU A 38 8.01 11.76 6.88
N ASN A 39 8.28 12.17 5.64
CA ASN A 39 7.70 11.52 4.46
C ASN A 39 8.10 10.04 4.34
N ARG A 40 9.32 9.68 4.68
CA ARG A 40 9.76 8.27 4.68
C ARG A 40 9.09 7.45 5.77
N LEU A 41 8.88 8.02 6.94
CA LEU A 41 8.18 7.35 8.04
C LEU A 41 6.71 7.14 7.70
N THR A 42 6.02 8.18 7.20
CA THR A 42 4.62 8.06 6.79
C THR A 42 4.43 7.10 5.64
N SER A 43 5.28 7.14 4.61
CA SER A 43 5.19 6.21 3.47
C SER A 43 5.41 4.75 3.87
N SER A 44 6.29 4.49 4.84
CA SER A 44 6.47 3.14 5.39
C SER A 44 5.24 2.64 6.16
N LEU A 45 4.62 3.51 6.96
CA LEU A 45 3.39 3.18 7.69
C LEU A 45 2.20 2.99 6.73
N ASP A 46 2.08 3.83 5.71
CA ASP A 46 1.04 3.72 4.68
C ASP A 46 1.16 2.40 3.92
N PHE A 47 2.38 2.03 3.52
CA PHE A 47 2.63 0.73 2.88
C PHE A 47 2.20 -0.45 3.77
N GLN A 48 2.58 -0.42 5.04
CA GLN A 48 2.21 -1.48 5.99
C GLN A 48 0.70 -1.50 6.27
N GLY A 49 0.06 -0.33 6.33
CA GLY A 49 -1.39 -0.20 6.49
C GLY A 49 -2.14 -0.80 5.30
N GLN A 50 -1.69 -0.54 4.08
CA GLN A 50 -2.26 -1.13 2.87
C GLN A 50 -2.06 -2.65 2.83
N ALA A 51 -0.86 -3.14 3.18
CA ALA A 51 -0.59 -4.57 3.27
C ALA A 51 -1.49 -5.25 4.33
N LEU A 52 -1.72 -4.61 5.47
CA LEU A 52 -2.61 -5.11 6.52
C LEU A 52 -4.06 -5.22 6.03
N SER A 53 -4.56 -4.19 5.36
CA SER A 53 -5.90 -4.17 4.78
C SER A 53 -6.09 -5.30 3.76
N LEU A 54 -5.13 -5.49 2.85
CA LEU A 54 -5.17 -6.56 1.85
C LEU A 54 -5.10 -7.96 2.48
N ARG A 55 -4.32 -8.14 3.56
CA ARG A 55 -4.29 -9.42 4.31
C ARG A 55 -5.61 -9.71 4.99
N SER A 56 -6.27 -8.68 5.53
CA SER A 56 -7.62 -8.80 6.10
C SER A 56 -8.64 -9.21 5.05
N GLU A 57 -8.57 -8.61 3.85
CA GLU A 57 -9.45 -8.96 2.74
C GLU A 57 -9.21 -10.40 2.26
N ARG A 58 -7.94 -10.82 2.14
CA ARG A 58 -7.61 -12.21 1.81
C ARG A 58 -8.15 -13.18 2.85
N GLN A 59 -8.04 -12.84 4.15
CA GLN A 59 -8.58 -13.65 5.24
C GLN A 59 -10.09 -13.86 5.08
N ARG A 60 -10.81 -12.79 4.69
CA ARG A 60 -12.25 -12.84 4.44
C ARG A 60 -12.60 -13.73 3.27
N LEU A 61 -11.81 -13.71 2.18
CA LEU A 61 -12.02 -14.58 1.02
C LEU A 61 -11.82 -16.06 1.39
N ILE A 62 -10.72 -16.38 2.09
CA ILE A 62 -10.43 -17.75 2.55
C ILE A 62 -11.53 -18.24 3.50
N ALA A 63 -11.97 -17.42 4.44
CA ALA A 63 -13.08 -17.77 5.34
C ALA A 63 -14.39 -18.00 4.58
N GLY A 64 -14.64 -17.21 3.52
CA GLY A 64 -15.77 -17.43 2.61
C GLY A 64 -15.69 -18.75 1.86
N ASN A 65 -14.51 -19.15 1.39
CA ASN A 65 -14.30 -20.44 0.75
C ASN A 65 -14.56 -21.59 1.73
N ILE A 66 -14.02 -21.51 2.95
CA ILE A 66 -14.23 -22.52 4.00
C ILE A 66 -15.73 -22.65 4.33
N ALA A 67 -16.44 -21.52 4.46
CA ALA A 67 -17.88 -21.54 4.78
C ALA A 67 -18.74 -22.17 3.66
N ASN A 68 -18.25 -22.17 2.42
CA ASN A 68 -18.95 -22.72 1.25
C ASN A 68 -18.35 -24.03 0.75
N ALA A 69 -17.57 -24.73 1.58
CA ALA A 69 -16.92 -25.99 1.18
C ALA A 69 -17.90 -27.08 0.77
N ASP A 70 -19.10 -27.09 1.38
CA ASP A 70 -20.16 -28.06 1.10
C ASP A 70 -21.24 -27.51 0.15
N THR A 71 -21.04 -26.31 -0.43
CA THR A 71 -22.00 -25.70 -1.35
C THR A 71 -21.80 -26.22 -2.77
N PRO A 72 -22.75 -26.92 -3.38
CA PRO A 72 -22.61 -27.43 -4.75
C PRO A 72 -22.38 -26.28 -5.76
N GLY A 73 -21.44 -26.48 -6.68
CA GLY A 73 -21.10 -25.52 -7.74
C GLY A 73 -20.38 -24.26 -7.27
N TYR A 74 -19.93 -24.20 -6.03
CA TYR A 74 -19.17 -23.06 -5.54
C TYR A 74 -17.77 -23.00 -6.12
N VAL A 75 -17.35 -21.83 -6.59
CA VAL A 75 -16.01 -21.59 -7.13
C VAL A 75 -15.20 -20.81 -6.12
N ALA A 76 -14.13 -21.40 -5.61
CA ALA A 76 -13.21 -20.78 -4.66
C ALA A 76 -12.55 -19.54 -5.27
N ARG A 77 -12.41 -18.49 -4.44
CA ARG A 77 -11.81 -17.21 -4.81
C ARG A 77 -10.57 -16.98 -3.96
N ASP A 78 -9.49 -16.58 -4.59
CA ASP A 78 -8.29 -16.07 -3.90
C ASP A 78 -7.93 -14.70 -4.47
N MET A 79 -6.98 -14.05 -3.87
CA MET A 79 -6.47 -12.75 -4.31
C MET A 79 -4.98 -12.87 -4.59
N ASP A 80 -4.54 -12.36 -5.75
CA ASP A 80 -3.11 -12.13 -5.97
C ASP A 80 -2.65 -10.96 -5.10
N PHE A 81 -2.06 -11.31 -3.96
CA PHE A 81 -1.60 -10.34 -2.98
C PHE A 81 -0.53 -9.40 -3.55
N ASN A 82 0.38 -9.92 -4.40
CA ASN A 82 1.45 -9.11 -4.95
C ASN A 82 0.92 -8.06 -5.93
N ALA A 83 0.04 -8.48 -6.84
CA ALA A 83 -0.60 -7.58 -7.79
C ALA A 83 -1.45 -6.52 -7.05
N ALA A 84 -2.25 -6.95 -6.07
CA ALA A 84 -3.07 -6.05 -5.25
C ALA A 84 -2.24 -5.03 -4.48
N LEU A 85 -1.11 -5.45 -3.89
CA LEU A 85 -0.22 -4.56 -3.16
C LEU A 85 0.48 -3.55 -4.08
N GLN A 86 0.97 -3.98 -5.24
CA GLN A 86 1.57 -3.08 -6.22
C GLN A 86 0.58 -2.03 -6.71
N GLN A 87 -0.67 -2.43 -6.93
CA GLN A 87 -1.74 -1.50 -7.32
C GLN A 87 -2.07 -0.52 -6.20
N ALA A 88 -2.21 -1.00 -4.95
CA ALA A 88 -2.51 -0.17 -3.79
C ALA A 88 -1.39 0.84 -3.48
N THR A 89 -0.12 0.47 -3.70
CA THR A 89 1.04 1.34 -3.48
C THR A 89 1.35 2.27 -4.65
N GLY A 90 0.56 2.23 -5.73
CA GLY A 90 0.80 3.03 -6.94
C GLY A 90 2.04 2.60 -7.73
N GLN A 91 2.63 1.45 -7.45
CA GLN A 91 3.79 0.92 -8.18
C GLN A 91 3.39 0.30 -9.53
N MET A 92 2.14 -0.03 -9.74
CA MET A 92 1.62 -0.36 -11.06
C MET A 92 1.39 0.93 -11.86
N GLN A 93 2.40 1.39 -12.58
CA GLN A 93 2.23 2.36 -13.65
C GLN A 93 1.53 1.64 -14.80
N GLY A 94 0.27 1.99 -15.06
CA GLY A 94 -0.33 1.66 -16.37
C GLY A 94 -1.61 0.86 -16.42
N ALA A 95 -2.37 0.72 -15.36
CA ALA A 95 -3.81 0.51 -15.60
C ALA A 95 -4.36 1.84 -16.13
N PRO A 96 -4.78 1.93 -17.41
CA PRO A 96 -5.40 3.15 -17.90
C PRO A 96 -6.62 3.40 -17.01
N ALA A 97 -6.57 4.46 -16.21
CA ALA A 97 -7.77 4.95 -15.55
C ALA A 97 -8.79 5.15 -16.69
N LEU A 98 -9.90 4.42 -16.63
CA LEU A 98 -10.99 4.65 -17.57
C LEU A 98 -11.34 6.12 -17.48
N ALA A 99 -10.97 6.88 -18.50
CA ALA A 99 -11.26 8.29 -18.57
C ALA A 99 -12.79 8.45 -18.55
N ALA A 100 -13.32 8.98 -17.46
CA ALA A 100 -14.71 9.37 -17.39
C ALA A 100 -14.88 10.55 -18.36
N SER A 101 -15.38 10.28 -19.56
CA SER A 101 -15.57 11.27 -20.60
C SER A 101 -16.82 12.14 -20.42
N GLN A 102 -17.66 11.85 -19.41
CA GLN A 102 -18.90 12.57 -19.11
C GLN A 102 -19.09 12.73 -17.60
N PRO A 103 -19.64 13.89 -17.15
CA PRO A 103 -20.06 14.06 -15.74
C PRO A 103 -21.23 13.10 -15.45
N GLY A 104 -20.99 12.11 -14.59
CA GLY A 104 -21.95 11.05 -14.23
C GLY A 104 -21.47 9.63 -14.58
N HIS A 105 -20.40 9.47 -15.35
CA HIS A 105 -19.73 8.19 -15.45
C HIS A 105 -19.01 7.89 -14.13
N ILE A 106 -19.33 6.75 -13.53
CA ILE A 106 -18.62 6.23 -12.37
C ILE A 106 -17.24 5.81 -12.90
N GLY A 107 -16.25 6.70 -12.71
CA GLY A 107 -14.84 6.33 -12.95
C GLY A 107 -14.52 5.12 -12.09
N GLY A 108 -13.73 4.17 -12.62
CA GLY A 108 -13.36 2.95 -11.92
C GLY A 108 -12.75 3.27 -10.56
N GLY A 109 -13.61 3.34 -9.53
CA GLY A 109 -13.22 3.60 -8.16
C GLY A 109 -12.47 2.41 -7.57
N THR A 110 -11.90 2.61 -6.39
CA THR A 110 -11.12 1.62 -5.62
C THR A 110 -11.81 0.24 -5.46
N ALA A 111 -13.15 0.19 -5.50
CA ALA A 111 -13.91 -1.05 -5.43
C ALA A 111 -13.77 -1.92 -6.70
N ALA A 112 -13.72 -1.32 -7.88
CA ALA A 112 -13.48 -2.05 -9.14
C ALA A 112 -12.04 -2.56 -9.21
N ALA A 113 -11.09 -1.83 -8.66
CA ALA A 113 -9.70 -2.24 -8.57
C ALA A 113 -9.49 -3.43 -7.61
N ALA A 114 -10.22 -3.48 -6.50
CA ALA A 114 -10.16 -4.60 -5.56
C ALA A 114 -10.72 -5.90 -6.20
N GLN A 115 -11.74 -5.80 -7.05
CA GLN A 115 -12.30 -6.94 -7.77
C GLN A 115 -11.42 -7.43 -8.91
N ALA A 116 -10.58 -6.56 -9.51
CA ALA A 116 -9.69 -6.91 -10.61
C ALA A 116 -8.57 -7.86 -10.20
N ASN A 117 -8.26 -7.98 -8.90
CA ASN A 117 -7.21 -8.86 -8.38
C ASN A 117 -7.75 -10.20 -7.85
N LEU A 118 -9.03 -10.48 -8.05
CA LEU A 118 -9.61 -11.78 -7.69
C LEU A 118 -9.17 -12.84 -8.70
N VAL A 119 -8.57 -13.90 -8.19
CA VAL A 119 -8.19 -15.09 -8.95
C VAL A 119 -9.16 -16.21 -8.59
N TYR A 120 -9.77 -16.80 -9.60
CA TYR A 120 -10.62 -17.98 -9.40
C TYR A 120 -9.77 -19.23 -9.40
N SER A 121 -9.93 -20.07 -8.36
CA SER A 121 -9.19 -21.32 -8.24
C SER A 121 -9.66 -22.30 -9.30
N THR A 122 -8.71 -22.84 -10.07
CA THR A 122 -8.99 -24.02 -10.91
C THR A 122 -9.15 -25.24 -10.00
N PRO A 123 -10.15 -26.11 -10.28
CA PRO A 123 -10.38 -27.29 -9.45
C PRO A 123 -9.12 -28.16 -9.42
N SER A 124 -8.60 -28.43 -8.23
CA SER A 124 -7.49 -29.36 -8.01
C SER A 124 -7.95 -30.82 -8.03
N GLN A 125 -9.24 -31.05 -7.80
CA GLN A 125 -9.91 -32.35 -7.87
C GLN A 125 -11.27 -32.20 -8.54
N THR A 126 -11.67 -33.21 -9.33
CA THR A 126 -13.01 -33.28 -9.90
C THR A 126 -13.99 -33.79 -8.85
N ASN A 127 -14.53 -32.88 -8.05
CA ASN A 127 -15.64 -33.19 -7.16
C ASN A 127 -16.91 -33.33 -7.98
N LEU A 128 -17.72 -34.33 -7.65
CA LEU A 128 -18.97 -34.63 -8.32
C LEU A 128 -19.94 -33.42 -8.28
N ASP A 129 -19.84 -32.61 -7.22
CA ASP A 129 -20.67 -31.44 -6.96
C ASP A 129 -20.12 -30.15 -7.59
N ARG A 130 -19.07 -30.22 -8.42
CA ARG A 130 -18.42 -29.06 -9.07
C ARG A 130 -17.94 -27.97 -8.09
N ASN A 131 -17.72 -28.31 -6.82
CA ASN A 131 -17.11 -27.42 -5.85
C ASN A 131 -15.59 -27.43 -6.03
N THR A 132 -14.97 -26.24 -6.10
CA THR A 132 -13.50 -26.13 -6.30
C THR A 132 -12.76 -25.85 -4.99
N VAL A 133 -13.45 -25.85 -3.84
CA VAL A 133 -12.83 -25.64 -2.53
C VAL A 133 -12.10 -26.90 -2.07
N ASP A 134 -10.82 -26.74 -1.74
CA ASP A 134 -10.02 -27.73 -1.04
C ASP A 134 -9.85 -27.28 0.41
N MET A 135 -10.54 -27.97 1.33
CA MET A 135 -10.57 -27.59 2.75
C MET A 135 -9.20 -27.60 3.43
N ASP A 136 -8.34 -28.55 3.08
CA ASP A 136 -7.03 -28.66 3.71
C ASP A 136 -6.12 -27.52 3.23
N ARG A 137 -6.19 -27.20 1.94
CA ARG A 137 -5.50 -26.08 1.36
C ARG A 137 -5.99 -24.73 1.92
N GLU A 138 -7.30 -24.55 2.06
CA GLU A 138 -7.89 -23.32 2.59
C GLU A 138 -7.52 -23.13 4.07
N ARG A 139 -7.54 -24.19 4.89
CA ARG A 139 -7.10 -24.13 6.29
C ARG A 139 -5.62 -23.78 6.42
N ALA A 140 -4.77 -24.36 5.59
CA ALA A 140 -3.35 -24.04 5.54
C ALA A 140 -3.13 -22.57 5.13
N SER A 141 -3.85 -22.10 4.10
CA SER A 141 -3.80 -20.70 3.62
C SER A 141 -4.31 -19.73 4.68
N PHE A 142 -5.35 -20.11 5.43
CA PHE A 142 -5.88 -19.32 6.55
C PHE A 142 -4.83 -19.14 7.64
N ALA A 143 -4.20 -20.23 8.07
CA ALA A 143 -3.15 -20.19 9.10
C ALA A 143 -1.95 -19.36 8.65
N ASP A 144 -1.45 -19.57 7.42
CA ASP A 144 -0.34 -18.81 6.84
C ASP A 144 -0.65 -17.30 6.76
N ASN A 145 -1.84 -16.95 6.29
CA ASN A 145 -2.25 -15.55 6.21
C ASN A 145 -2.42 -14.92 7.60
N THR A 146 -2.92 -15.67 8.61
CA THR A 146 -3.04 -15.19 9.98
C THR A 146 -1.67 -14.84 10.57
N VAL A 147 -0.67 -15.71 10.40
CA VAL A 147 0.71 -15.44 10.86
C VAL A 147 1.29 -14.19 10.18
N LYS A 148 1.07 -14.05 8.88
CA LYS A 148 1.52 -12.87 8.12
C LYS A 148 0.79 -11.59 8.56
N TYR A 149 -0.50 -11.68 8.88
CA TYR A 149 -1.30 -10.57 9.40
C TYR A 149 -0.77 -10.11 10.76
N GLU A 150 -0.57 -11.04 11.70
CA GLU A 150 0.01 -10.73 13.02
C GLU A 150 1.41 -10.15 12.92
N ALA A 151 2.27 -10.69 12.06
CA ALA A 151 3.60 -10.14 11.81
C ALA A 151 3.53 -8.69 11.35
N THR A 152 2.60 -8.37 10.42
CA THR A 152 2.41 -7.00 9.94
C THR A 152 1.98 -6.07 11.06
N LEU A 153 1.05 -6.50 11.95
CA LEU A 153 0.64 -5.72 13.13
C LEU A 153 1.82 -5.45 14.07
N ARG A 154 2.65 -6.45 14.32
CA ARG A 154 3.84 -6.31 15.18
C ARG A 154 4.85 -5.34 14.57
N PHE A 155 5.06 -5.37 13.25
CA PHE A 155 5.93 -4.41 12.56
C PHE A 155 5.40 -2.98 12.64
N ILE A 156 4.11 -2.76 12.45
CA ILE A 156 3.49 -1.44 12.61
C ILE A 156 3.72 -0.94 14.04
N GLY A 157 3.41 -1.77 15.04
CA GLY A 157 3.60 -1.43 16.46
C GLY A 157 5.05 -1.11 16.82
N ALA A 158 6.01 -1.89 16.29
CA ALA A 158 7.43 -1.65 16.50
C ALA A 158 7.87 -0.32 15.86
N ASN A 159 7.44 -0.03 14.63
CA ASN A 159 7.78 1.23 13.95
C ASN A 159 7.22 2.43 14.69
N VAL A 160 5.95 2.36 15.14
CA VAL A 160 5.34 3.43 15.95
C VAL A 160 6.10 3.65 17.25
N LYS A 161 6.44 2.56 17.96
CA LYS A 161 7.22 2.63 19.21
C LYS A 161 8.61 3.24 18.99
N THR A 162 9.32 2.82 17.94
CA THR A 162 10.64 3.36 17.61
C THR A 162 10.56 4.85 17.25
N THR A 163 9.54 5.24 16.50
CA THR A 163 9.32 6.65 16.14
C THR A 163 9.02 7.49 17.39
N LEU A 164 8.18 6.97 18.28
CA LEU A 164 7.86 7.64 19.54
C LEU A 164 9.10 7.79 20.43
N SER A 165 9.90 6.72 20.60
CA SER A 165 11.19 6.77 21.32
C SER A 165 12.14 7.82 20.73
N ALA A 166 12.22 7.93 19.41
CA ALA A 166 13.06 8.93 18.76
C ALA A 166 12.61 10.38 19.02
N ILE A 167 11.30 10.59 19.20
CA ILE A 167 10.73 11.91 19.48
C ILE A 167 10.86 12.25 20.97
N THR A 168 10.63 11.29 21.86
CA THR A 168 10.64 11.50 23.32
C THR A 168 12.05 11.41 23.92
N GLY A 169 13.03 10.89 23.19
CA GLY A 169 14.41 10.76 23.65
C GLY A 169 14.64 9.63 24.67
N GLN A 170 13.71 8.66 24.74
CA GLN A 170 13.79 7.48 25.65
C GLN A 170 13.90 6.18 24.87
#